data_8b03e3a56256a39d39b62b413c29531c
#
_entry.id   8b03e3a56256a39d39b62b413c29531c
#
_cell.length_a   1.000
_cell.length_b   1.000
_cell.length_c   1.000
_cell.angle_alpha   90.00
_cell.angle_beta   90.00
_cell.angle_gamma   90.00
#
_symmetry.space_group_name_H-M   'P 1'
#
loop_
_entity.id
_entity.type
_entity.pdbx_description
1 polymer ?
#
loop_
_entity_poly.entity_id
_entity_poly.type
_entity_poly.pdbx_seq_one_letter_code
_entity_poly.pdbx_strand_id
1 'polypeptide(L)'
;MKQNTKDSKTAVHLAGLCALACVAIQPATAASAEEKSAAMQFLEQDYLLGTWGGTRTWLSEKGVDFEFFYFGSVPSVIEGGRKRGSVYQGLFAMTLDLHTERLIGFEGGRFHAGGLWLHGEKPFSDDYIGDLNKVNLIDYPNAFRLWELYYEQKLAADKVALKFGQLAVDQDFIKPEYAQIFVNQTYFFPTIHFNLFDIPGYPAGRHALPSSPLATPGVRLRWDSTSRCYTQIAVYDGNPDRSSSGSRINLNNQEGALFYFEGGYKWNSEKEDTGLPGNVKLGGYYHTDDFYDNYNTLRAFVGAGPGPTTHSGNYGIYATVDQLLYREGELSDPAKQGLGVFVRGGWAPADRNLVDWSLDGGVVYKGLIPTRDYDSLGASIGWMWMSDDIARGQRVVNGVAPGTFSEVDYEGVVEVTYKGQITAWWTLQPSIQWVAHPGGSEGDRNAWAAILMTTLRF
;
A
#
# COMPACT_ATOMS: atom_id res chain seq x y z
N MET A 1 34.86 -18.95 -28.30
CA MET A 1 34.14 -17.76 -28.77
C MET A 1 32.86 -18.26 -29.48
N LYS A 2 31.78 -18.44 -28.73
CA LYS A 2 30.43 -18.72 -29.27
C LYS A 2 29.48 -17.76 -28.56
N GLN A 3 29.07 -16.75 -29.31
CA GLN A 3 28.12 -15.73 -28.87
C GLN A 3 26.71 -16.33 -28.83
N ASN A 4 26.07 -16.27 -27.67
CA ASN A 4 24.72 -16.77 -27.45
C ASN A 4 23.70 -15.73 -27.95
N THR A 5 23.08 -15.97 -29.10
CA THR A 5 22.03 -15.15 -29.72
C THR A 5 20.63 -15.54 -29.21
N LYS A 6 20.43 -15.67 -27.91
CA LYS A 6 19.10 -16.00 -27.33
C LYS A 6 18.35 -14.81 -26.68
N ASP A 7 19.01 -13.67 -26.51
CA ASP A 7 18.44 -12.54 -25.72
C ASP A 7 17.52 -11.59 -26.50
N SER A 8 17.37 -11.74 -27.81
CA SER A 8 16.56 -10.80 -28.60
C SER A 8 15.08 -11.17 -28.74
N LYS A 9 14.69 -12.40 -28.41
CA LYS A 9 13.29 -12.84 -28.60
C LYS A 9 12.35 -12.45 -27.44
N THR A 10 12.87 -12.29 -26.24
CA THR A 10 12.04 -11.97 -25.05
C THR A 10 11.65 -10.48 -25.03
N ALA A 11 12.53 -9.60 -25.48
CA ALA A 11 12.22 -8.17 -25.54
C ALA A 11 11.14 -7.83 -26.59
N VAL A 12 11.08 -8.59 -27.69
CA VAL A 12 10.08 -8.40 -28.75
C VAL A 12 8.68 -8.85 -28.30
N HIS A 13 8.57 -9.83 -27.40
CA HIS A 13 7.26 -10.30 -26.90
C HIS A 13 6.63 -9.36 -25.87
N LEU A 14 7.43 -8.66 -25.04
CA LEU A 14 6.89 -7.66 -24.10
C LEU A 14 6.42 -6.38 -24.81
N ALA A 15 7.15 -5.94 -25.85
CA ALA A 15 6.71 -4.81 -26.67
C ALA A 15 5.40 -5.11 -27.42
N GLY A 16 5.15 -6.36 -27.79
CA GLY A 16 3.91 -6.80 -28.42
C GLY A 16 2.69 -6.78 -27.45
N LEU A 17 2.89 -7.07 -26.18
CA LEU A 17 1.81 -7.04 -25.17
C LEU A 17 1.40 -5.61 -24.79
N CYS A 18 2.34 -4.67 -24.74
CA CYS A 18 2.01 -3.25 -24.53
C CYS A 18 1.30 -2.63 -25.74
N ALA A 19 1.59 -3.09 -26.97
CA ALA A 19 0.95 -2.57 -28.20
C ALA A 19 -0.51 -3.07 -28.37
N LEU A 20 -0.89 -4.21 -27.79
CA LEU A 20 -2.25 -4.75 -27.89
C LEU A 20 -3.26 -4.02 -26.96
N ALA A 21 -2.80 -3.28 -25.95
CA ALA A 21 -3.65 -2.48 -25.08
C ALA A 21 -4.13 -1.15 -25.73
N CYS A 22 -3.59 -0.79 -26.89
CA CYS A 22 -3.97 0.42 -27.64
C CYS A 22 -4.89 0.14 -28.83
N VAL A 23 -5.67 -0.93 -28.82
CA VAL A 23 -6.74 -1.10 -29.81
C VAL A 23 -7.80 -0.04 -29.55
N ALA A 24 -7.78 1.02 -30.34
CA ALA A 24 -8.76 2.08 -30.35
C ALA A 24 -10.16 1.47 -30.59
N ILE A 25 -11.00 1.48 -29.58
CA ILE A 25 -12.44 1.33 -29.76
C ILE A 25 -12.91 2.61 -30.46
N GLN A 26 -13.15 2.53 -31.76
CA GLN A 26 -13.71 3.65 -32.51
C GLN A 26 -15.09 4.00 -31.93
N PRO A 27 -15.42 5.28 -31.75
CA PRO A 27 -16.77 5.66 -31.31
C PRO A 27 -17.79 5.20 -32.33
N ALA A 28 -18.75 4.41 -31.91
CA ALA A 28 -19.90 4.05 -32.71
C ALA A 28 -20.73 5.32 -32.98
N THR A 29 -20.92 5.65 -34.25
CA THR A 29 -21.83 6.70 -34.72
C THR A 29 -23.24 6.48 -34.19
N ALA A 30 -23.90 7.55 -33.76
CA ALA A 30 -25.24 7.60 -33.22
C ALA A 30 -26.23 6.71 -33.99
N ALA A 31 -26.61 5.59 -33.39
CA ALA A 31 -27.75 4.77 -33.81
C ALA A 31 -28.94 5.10 -32.92
N SER A 32 -30.13 5.11 -33.55
CA SER A 32 -31.45 5.20 -32.93
C SER A 32 -31.58 4.36 -31.66
N ALA A 33 -32.53 4.69 -30.79
CA ALA A 33 -32.85 3.97 -29.54
C ALA A 33 -33.27 2.52 -29.80
N GLU A 34 -32.33 1.71 -30.34
CA GLU A 34 -32.42 0.26 -30.44
C GLU A 34 -31.95 -0.34 -29.14
N GLU A 35 -32.57 -1.42 -28.69
CA GLU A 35 -32.15 -2.22 -27.54
C GLU A 35 -30.64 -2.46 -27.62
N LYS A 36 -29.91 -1.93 -26.62
CA LYS A 36 -28.45 -2.16 -26.51
C LYS A 36 -28.18 -3.65 -26.54
N SER A 37 -27.23 -4.09 -27.36
CA SER A 37 -26.89 -5.50 -27.43
C SER A 37 -26.49 -6.03 -26.03
N ALA A 38 -26.73 -7.29 -25.77
CA ALA A 38 -26.36 -7.92 -24.47
C ALA A 38 -24.87 -7.71 -24.11
N ALA A 39 -24.00 -7.64 -25.13
CA ALA A 39 -22.59 -7.32 -24.95
C ALA A 39 -22.36 -5.89 -24.45
N MET A 40 -23.09 -4.89 -24.96
CA MET A 40 -23.00 -3.53 -24.47
C MET A 40 -23.55 -3.39 -23.07
N GLN A 41 -24.67 -4.04 -22.75
CA GLN A 41 -25.21 -4.06 -21.38
C GLN A 41 -24.23 -4.67 -20.40
N PHE A 42 -23.52 -5.76 -20.77
CA PHE A 42 -22.48 -6.40 -19.98
C PHE A 42 -21.29 -5.47 -19.75
N LEU A 43 -20.84 -4.70 -20.73
CA LEU A 43 -19.70 -3.79 -20.58
C LEU A 43 -20.03 -2.53 -19.75
N GLU A 44 -21.28 -2.09 -19.73
CA GLU A 44 -21.75 -0.90 -19.02
C GLU A 44 -22.19 -1.15 -17.58
N GLN A 45 -22.30 -2.41 -17.14
CA GLN A 45 -22.67 -2.72 -15.77
C GLN A 45 -21.57 -2.32 -14.75
N ASP A 46 -21.93 -2.08 -13.48
CA ASP A 46 -21.01 -1.64 -12.43
C ASP A 46 -20.12 -2.76 -11.89
N TYR A 47 -20.55 -4.01 -12.04
CA TYR A 47 -19.89 -5.21 -11.50
C TYR A 47 -19.81 -6.30 -12.57
N LEU A 48 -18.73 -7.07 -12.59
CA LEU A 48 -18.53 -8.19 -13.54
C LEU A 48 -19.69 -9.19 -13.52
N LEU A 49 -20.24 -9.49 -12.35
CA LEU A 49 -21.38 -10.40 -12.18
C LEU A 49 -22.74 -9.66 -12.07
N GLY A 50 -22.77 -8.35 -12.36
CA GLY A 50 -23.97 -7.52 -12.28
C GLY A 50 -24.57 -7.47 -10.87
N THR A 51 -25.90 -7.36 -10.83
CA THR A 51 -26.65 -7.25 -9.57
C THR A 51 -27.15 -8.59 -9.02
N TRP A 52 -26.67 -9.74 -9.54
CA TRP A 52 -27.12 -11.09 -9.19
C TRP A 52 -28.65 -11.26 -9.35
N GLY A 53 -29.20 -10.74 -10.45
CA GLY A 53 -30.64 -10.74 -10.67
C GLY A 53 -31.43 -9.85 -9.69
N GLY A 54 -30.79 -8.79 -9.17
CA GLY A 54 -31.39 -7.87 -8.19
C GLY A 54 -31.10 -8.24 -6.72
N THR A 55 -30.56 -9.43 -6.44
CA THR A 55 -30.27 -9.87 -5.05
C THR A 55 -29.26 -8.96 -4.36
N ARG A 56 -28.20 -8.51 -5.06
CA ARG A 56 -27.21 -7.58 -4.51
C ARG A 56 -27.86 -6.27 -4.04
N THR A 57 -28.71 -5.67 -4.88
CA THR A 57 -29.43 -4.45 -4.55
C THR A 57 -30.37 -4.66 -3.38
N TRP A 58 -31.12 -5.76 -3.37
CA TRP A 58 -32.03 -6.08 -2.26
C TRP A 58 -31.28 -6.28 -0.93
N LEU A 59 -30.11 -6.95 -0.92
CA LEU A 59 -29.26 -7.12 0.25
C LEU A 59 -28.75 -5.76 0.74
N SER A 60 -28.26 -4.91 -0.15
CA SER A 60 -27.78 -3.56 0.18
C SER A 60 -28.87 -2.69 0.80
N GLU A 61 -30.09 -2.73 0.25
CA GLU A 61 -31.25 -2.04 0.84
C GLU A 61 -31.58 -2.53 2.26
N LYS A 62 -31.28 -3.79 2.57
CA LYS A 62 -31.42 -4.37 3.91
C LYS A 62 -30.21 -4.09 4.82
N GLY A 63 -29.16 -3.45 4.31
CA GLY A 63 -27.97 -3.12 5.10
C GLY A 63 -26.88 -4.18 5.06
N VAL A 64 -26.88 -5.05 4.05
CA VAL A 64 -25.87 -6.07 3.83
C VAL A 64 -25.15 -5.79 2.52
N ASP A 65 -23.92 -5.29 2.58
CA ASP A 65 -23.11 -4.95 1.42
C ASP A 65 -21.93 -5.93 1.27
N PHE A 66 -21.76 -6.49 0.06
CA PHE A 66 -20.64 -7.33 -0.31
C PHE A 66 -19.80 -6.63 -1.38
N GLU A 67 -18.46 -6.67 -1.21
CA GLU A 67 -17.52 -6.28 -2.24
C GLU A 67 -16.52 -7.41 -2.49
N PHE A 68 -16.29 -7.70 -3.76
CA PHE A 68 -15.32 -8.70 -4.20
C PHE A 68 -14.42 -8.08 -5.27
N PHE A 69 -13.11 -8.15 -5.02
CA PHE A 69 -12.10 -7.68 -5.97
C PHE A 69 -11.10 -8.78 -6.27
N TYR A 70 -10.71 -8.85 -7.51
CA TYR A 70 -9.57 -9.67 -7.93
C TYR A 70 -8.48 -8.79 -8.51
N PHE A 71 -7.29 -8.90 -7.95
CA PHE A 71 -6.08 -8.27 -8.44
C PHE A 71 -5.18 -9.35 -9.01
N GLY A 72 -4.95 -9.34 -10.32
CA GLY A 72 -3.98 -10.17 -10.99
C GLY A 72 -2.78 -9.33 -11.40
N SER A 73 -1.56 -9.80 -11.21
CA SER A 73 -0.36 -9.05 -11.51
C SER A 73 0.73 -9.94 -12.12
N VAL A 74 1.45 -9.39 -13.10
CA VAL A 74 2.64 -9.99 -13.69
C VAL A 74 3.82 -9.03 -13.52
N PRO A 75 4.50 -9.06 -12.35
CA PRO A 75 5.76 -8.36 -12.18
C PRO A 75 6.88 -9.04 -12.98
N SER A 76 7.77 -8.25 -13.53
CA SER A 76 8.87 -8.68 -14.41
C SER A 76 10.12 -7.84 -14.19
N VAL A 77 11.28 -8.46 -13.96
CA VAL A 77 12.57 -7.76 -14.00
C VAL A 77 13.09 -7.71 -15.42
N ILE A 78 13.22 -6.51 -15.97
CA ILE A 78 13.71 -6.24 -17.33
C ILE A 78 15.24 -6.24 -17.32
N GLU A 79 15.84 -5.54 -16.35
CA GLU A 79 17.27 -5.35 -16.22
C GLU A 79 17.67 -5.20 -14.75
N GLY A 80 18.90 -5.64 -14.43
CA GLY A 80 19.45 -5.55 -13.07
C GLY A 80 18.85 -6.54 -12.10
N GLY A 81 18.79 -6.16 -10.80
CA GLY A 81 18.34 -7.01 -9.71
C GLY A 81 19.19 -8.27 -9.55
N ARG A 82 18.68 -9.22 -8.80
CA ARG A 82 19.28 -10.54 -8.53
C ARG A 82 19.18 -11.47 -9.74
N LYS A 83 18.02 -11.48 -10.39
CA LYS A 83 17.78 -12.29 -11.61
C LYS A 83 16.66 -11.68 -12.48
N ARG A 84 16.72 -11.92 -13.78
CA ARG A 84 15.65 -11.55 -14.70
C ARG A 84 14.57 -12.62 -14.71
N GLY A 85 13.34 -12.22 -14.94
CA GLY A 85 12.19 -13.12 -15.07
C GLY A 85 10.88 -12.47 -14.70
N SER A 86 9.81 -13.22 -14.84
CA SER A 86 8.45 -12.79 -14.55
C SER A 86 7.74 -13.87 -13.77
N VAL A 87 6.81 -13.47 -12.89
CA VAL A 87 5.95 -14.39 -12.15
C VAL A 87 4.50 -13.91 -12.26
N TYR A 88 3.57 -14.77 -11.91
CA TYR A 88 2.17 -14.41 -11.71
C TYR A 88 1.84 -14.35 -10.23
N GLN A 89 1.17 -13.28 -9.80
CA GLN A 89 0.67 -13.08 -8.44
C GLN A 89 -0.80 -12.67 -8.48
N GLY A 90 -1.60 -13.18 -7.58
CA GLY A 90 -3.02 -12.91 -7.48
C GLY A 90 -3.47 -12.66 -6.05
N LEU A 91 -4.43 -11.75 -5.91
CA LEU A 91 -5.12 -11.45 -4.66
C LEU A 91 -6.63 -11.39 -4.93
N PHE A 92 -7.41 -12.24 -4.26
CA PHE A 92 -8.85 -12.08 -4.16
C PHE A 92 -9.19 -11.47 -2.80
N ALA A 93 -9.73 -10.27 -2.81
CA ALA A 93 -10.20 -9.55 -1.63
C ALA A 93 -11.73 -9.62 -1.57
N MET A 94 -12.25 -9.92 -0.40
CA MET A 94 -13.68 -9.99 -0.13
C MET A 94 -14.01 -9.23 1.15
N THR A 95 -15.06 -8.42 1.10
CA THR A 95 -15.57 -7.72 2.28
C THR A 95 -17.06 -7.89 2.44
N LEU A 96 -17.50 -7.86 3.69
CA LEU A 96 -18.90 -7.83 4.12
C LEU A 96 -19.06 -6.69 5.09
N ASP A 97 -19.97 -5.78 4.78
CA ASP A 97 -20.42 -4.70 5.68
C ASP A 97 -21.87 -4.90 6.07
N LEU A 98 -22.14 -4.85 7.39
CA LEU A 98 -23.47 -4.96 7.98
C LEU A 98 -23.83 -3.62 8.67
N HIS A 99 -24.77 -2.90 8.10
CA HIS A 99 -25.22 -1.59 8.61
C HIS A 99 -26.36 -1.77 9.59
N THR A 100 -26.10 -1.52 10.87
CA THR A 100 -27.06 -1.78 11.97
C THR A 100 -28.33 -0.96 11.86
N GLU A 101 -28.26 0.26 11.30
CA GLU A 101 -29.44 1.12 11.10
C GLU A 101 -30.47 0.45 10.17
N ARG A 102 -30.03 -0.05 9.01
CA ARG A 102 -30.92 -0.71 8.05
C ARG A 102 -31.34 -2.12 8.48
N LEU A 103 -30.50 -2.83 9.26
CA LEU A 103 -30.78 -4.18 9.72
C LEU A 103 -31.73 -4.23 10.93
N ILE A 104 -31.49 -3.39 11.92
CA ILE A 104 -32.14 -3.47 13.23
C ILE A 104 -32.59 -2.10 13.79
N GLY A 105 -32.46 -1.02 13.01
CA GLY A 105 -32.82 0.34 13.44
C GLY A 105 -31.87 1.00 14.44
N PHE A 106 -30.65 0.46 14.60
CA PHE A 106 -29.61 1.03 15.48
C PHE A 106 -28.66 1.91 14.67
N GLU A 107 -28.78 3.24 14.84
CA GLU A 107 -28.09 4.24 14.03
C GLU A 107 -26.57 4.25 14.22
N GLY A 108 -25.85 4.53 13.15
CA GLY A 108 -24.41 4.81 13.14
C GLY A 108 -23.49 3.60 13.33
N GLY A 109 -24.03 2.38 13.48
CA GLY A 109 -23.25 1.18 13.68
C GLY A 109 -22.95 0.44 12.37
N ARG A 110 -21.72 -0.13 12.25
CA ARG A 110 -21.29 -0.95 11.14
C ARG A 110 -20.40 -2.08 11.61
N PHE A 111 -20.74 -3.33 11.27
CA PHE A 111 -19.84 -4.46 11.32
C PHE A 111 -19.15 -4.62 9.99
N HIS A 112 -17.84 -4.87 10.01
CA HIS A 112 -17.02 -5.15 8.84
C HIS A 112 -16.28 -6.46 9.02
N ALA A 113 -16.24 -7.29 7.96
CA ALA A 113 -15.39 -8.46 7.86
C ALA A 113 -14.69 -8.47 6.51
N GLY A 114 -13.35 -8.55 6.51
CA GLY A 114 -12.50 -8.60 5.33
C GLY A 114 -11.67 -9.88 5.27
N GLY A 115 -11.64 -10.53 4.10
CA GLY A 115 -10.83 -11.71 3.85
C GLY A 115 -9.95 -11.51 2.62
N LEU A 116 -8.75 -12.09 2.64
CA LEU A 116 -7.78 -12.05 1.54
C LEU A 116 -7.36 -13.47 1.16
N TRP A 117 -7.40 -13.76 -0.13
CA TRP A 117 -6.80 -14.96 -0.69
C TRP A 117 -5.65 -14.57 -1.62
N LEU A 118 -4.43 -14.70 -1.10
CA LEU A 118 -3.17 -14.45 -1.78
C LEU A 118 -2.69 -15.74 -2.42
N HIS A 119 -2.38 -15.72 -3.70
CA HIS A 119 -1.96 -16.91 -4.44
C HIS A 119 -1.03 -16.55 -5.61
N GLY A 120 -0.39 -17.55 -6.19
CA GLY A 120 0.52 -17.40 -7.31
C GLY A 120 1.94 -17.86 -7.00
N GLU A 121 2.87 -17.48 -7.86
CA GLU A 121 4.30 -17.69 -7.64
C GLU A 121 4.86 -16.58 -6.74
N LYS A 122 5.90 -16.90 -5.97
CA LYS A 122 6.54 -15.92 -5.08
C LYS A 122 7.85 -16.42 -4.47
N PRO A 123 8.48 -15.60 -3.62
CA PRO A 123 8.37 -14.14 -3.50
C PRO A 123 9.07 -13.46 -4.69
N PHE A 124 8.43 -12.50 -5.33
CA PHE A 124 9.04 -11.85 -6.51
C PHE A 124 10.14 -10.88 -6.09
N SER A 125 9.85 -9.93 -5.21
CA SER A 125 10.82 -8.93 -4.78
C SER A 125 12.04 -9.57 -4.13
N ASP A 126 11.86 -10.47 -3.17
CA ASP A 126 12.95 -11.14 -2.47
C ASP A 126 13.84 -11.95 -3.41
N ASP A 127 13.27 -12.66 -4.39
CA ASP A 127 14.00 -13.57 -5.27
C ASP A 127 14.61 -12.89 -6.50
N TYR A 128 13.98 -11.83 -7.01
CA TYR A 128 14.35 -11.25 -8.31
C TYR A 128 15.01 -9.90 -8.21
N ILE A 129 14.68 -9.08 -7.20
CA ILE A 129 15.19 -7.71 -7.06
C ILE A 129 16.06 -7.58 -5.82
N GLY A 130 15.52 -7.95 -4.66
CA GLY A 130 16.13 -7.77 -3.35
C GLY A 130 15.68 -6.49 -2.64
N ASP A 131 14.62 -5.84 -3.13
CA ASP A 131 14.10 -4.58 -2.64
C ASP A 131 13.30 -4.74 -1.35
N LEU A 132 13.39 -3.74 -0.49
CA LEU A 132 12.60 -3.62 0.75
C LEU A 132 11.19 -3.11 0.43
N ASN A 133 11.10 -2.07 -0.39
CA ASN A 133 9.86 -1.52 -0.90
C ASN A 133 9.42 -2.29 -2.14
N LYS A 134 8.70 -3.37 -1.92
CA LYS A 134 8.33 -4.30 -2.99
C LYS A 134 7.65 -3.58 -4.15
N VAL A 135 8.12 -3.89 -5.36
CA VAL A 135 7.60 -3.30 -6.61
C VAL A 135 6.14 -3.65 -6.88
N ASN A 136 5.58 -4.65 -6.20
CA ASN A 136 4.20 -5.08 -6.39
C ASN A 136 3.46 -5.17 -5.05
N LEU A 137 2.35 -4.43 -4.93
CA LEU A 137 1.50 -4.37 -3.74
C LEU A 137 1.05 -5.71 -3.19
N ILE A 138 0.84 -6.69 -4.08
CA ILE A 138 0.32 -8.01 -3.72
C ILE A 138 1.40 -9.08 -3.58
N ASP A 139 2.67 -8.67 -3.47
CA ASP A 139 3.82 -9.57 -3.29
C ASP A 139 3.94 -10.05 -1.84
N TYR A 140 3.06 -10.97 -1.45
CA TYR A 140 3.02 -11.61 -0.13
C TYR A 140 2.99 -13.13 -0.23
N PRO A 141 3.31 -13.86 0.84
CA PRO A 141 3.15 -15.30 0.92
C PRO A 141 1.72 -15.76 0.61
N ASN A 142 1.57 -16.92 -0.12
CA ASN A 142 0.26 -17.51 -0.37
C ASN A 142 -0.46 -17.79 0.94
N ALA A 143 -1.67 -17.28 1.08
CA ALA A 143 -2.45 -17.41 2.28
C ALA A 143 -3.93 -17.19 1.98
N PHE A 144 -4.80 -17.86 2.72
CA PHE A 144 -6.18 -17.45 2.88
C PHE A 144 -6.34 -16.97 4.31
N ARG A 145 -6.60 -15.67 4.48
CA ARG A 145 -6.57 -15.09 5.82
C ARG A 145 -7.71 -14.13 6.08
N LEU A 146 -8.17 -14.14 7.32
CA LEU A 146 -8.96 -13.04 7.87
C LEU A 146 -8.04 -11.80 7.91
N TRP A 147 -8.48 -10.72 7.29
CA TRP A 147 -7.73 -9.47 7.28
C TRP A 147 -8.23 -8.53 8.36
N GLU A 148 -9.42 -7.96 8.17
CA GLU A 148 -10.05 -7.09 9.18
C GLU A 148 -11.36 -7.70 9.68
N LEU A 149 -11.64 -7.51 10.97
CA LEU A 149 -12.92 -7.87 11.59
C LEU A 149 -13.21 -6.88 12.71
N TYR A 150 -14.10 -5.92 12.47
CA TYR A 150 -14.34 -4.87 13.45
C TYR A 150 -15.79 -4.42 13.49
N TYR A 151 -16.12 -3.73 14.59
CA TYR A 151 -17.30 -2.90 14.72
C TYR A 151 -16.90 -1.44 14.80
N GLU A 152 -17.60 -0.59 14.07
CA GLU A 152 -17.47 0.86 14.11
C GLU A 152 -18.78 1.49 14.50
N GLN A 153 -18.76 2.40 15.49
CA GLN A 153 -19.91 3.18 15.95
C GLN A 153 -19.65 4.66 15.74
N LYS A 154 -20.50 5.29 14.98
CA LYS A 154 -20.56 6.74 14.86
C LYS A 154 -21.47 7.32 15.92
N LEU A 155 -21.06 8.42 16.54
CA LEU A 155 -21.68 9.09 17.67
C LEU A 155 -21.69 10.60 17.43
N ALA A 156 -22.49 11.34 18.22
CA ALA A 156 -22.53 12.79 18.21
C ALA A 156 -22.76 13.39 16.81
N ALA A 157 -23.77 12.92 16.10
CA ALA A 157 -24.08 13.31 14.72
C ALA A 157 -22.87 13.11 13.79
N ASP A 158 -22.28 11.91 13.83
CA ASP A 158 -21.11 11.44 13.05
C ASP A 158 -19.78 12.18 13.34
N LYS A 159 -19.72 13.05 14.33
CA LYS A 159 -18.48 13.75 14.71
C LYS A 159 -17.48 12.87 15.45
N VAL A 160 -17.92 11.78 16.05
CA VAL A 160 -17.06 10.85 16.79
C VAL A 160 -17.26 9.46 16.20
N ALA A 161 -16.19 8.74 15.88
CA ALA A 161 -16.23 7.36 15.45
C ALA A 161 -15.33 6.50 16.34
N LEU A 162 -15.92 5.49 16.99
CA LEU A 162 -15.21 4.46 17.73
C LEU A 162 -15.18 3.18 16.92
N LYS A 163 -13.99 2.66 16.64
CA LYS A 163 -13.74 1.44 15.86
C LYS A 163 -12.94 0.47 16.71
N PHE A 164 -13.35 -0.78 16.82
CA PHE A 164 -12.64 -1.78 17.59
C PHE A 164 -12.79 -3.17 16.98
N GLY A 165 -11.74 -3.99 17.11
CA GLY A 165 -11.67 -5.32 16.55
C GLY A 165 -10.28 -5.63 16.03
N GLN A 166 -10.19 -6.45 14.97
CA GLN A 166 -8.94 -6.72 14.24
C GLN A 166 -8.78 -5.66 13.15
N LEU A 167 -7.77 -4.81 13.28
CA LEU A 167 -7.57 -3.60 12.50
C LEU A 167 -6.19 -3.58 11.86
N ALA A 168 -6.09 -2.97 10.66
CA ALA A 168 -4.83 -2.66 9.99
C ALA A 168 -4.60 -1.13 10.03
N VAL A 169 -3.41 -0.71 10.44
CA VAL A 169 -3.03 0.70 10.62
C VAL A 169 -3.15 1.49 9.32
N ASP A 170 -2.70 0.92 8.20
CA ASP A 170 -2.70 1.54 6.88
C ASP A 170 -4.09 1.80 6.30
N GLN A 171 -5.14 1.29 6.94
CA GLN A 171 -6.51 1.61 6.56
C GLN A 171 -6.98 2.95 7.14
N ASP A 172 -6.41 3.37 8.25
CA ASP A 172 -6.85 4.55 8.99
C ASP A 172 -5.81 5.68 9.05
N PHE A 173 -4.50 5.37 8.98
CA PHE A 173 -3.40 6.32 9.19
C PHE A 173 -2.46 6.41 7.97
N ILE A 174 -1.68 7.50 7.89
CA ILE A 174 -0.52 7.67 6.98
C ILE A 174 -0.90 7.59 5.49
N LYS A 175 -2.09 7.93 5.11
CA LYS A 175 -2.66 7.67 3.79
C LYS A 175 -2.75 8.94 2.94
N PRO A 176 -1.75 9.24 2.07
CA PRO A 176 -1.90 10.29 1.07
C PRO A 176 -2.96 9.89 0.04
N GLU A 177 -3.79 10.83 -0.38
CA GLU A 177 -4.92 10.54 -1.28
C GLU A 177 -4.44 10.24 -2.71
N TYR A 178 -3.46 11.01 -3.21
CA TYR A 178 -2.93 10.82 -4.56
C TYR A 178 -1.94 9.65 -4.67
N ALA A 179 -1.41 9.12 -3.56
CA ALA A 179 -0.52 7.97 -3.58
C ALA A 179 -1.21 6.66 -3.96
N GLN A 180 -2.55 6.58 -3.86
CA GLN A 180 -3.33 5.35 -4.01
C GLN A 180 -3.39 4.79 -5.44
N ILE A 181 -2.82 5.47 -6.42
CA ILE A 181 -2.72 4.96 -7.79
C ILE A 181 -1.49 4.05 -7.98
N PHE A 182 -0.41 4.24 -7.21
CA PHE A 182 0.86 3.59 -7.44
C PHE A 182 0.84 2.11 -7.05
N VAL A 183 1.70 1.31 -7.69
CA VAL A 183 1.76 -0.14 -7.53
C VAL A 183 2.87 -0.57 -6.56
N ASN A 184 3.92 0.25 -6.40
CA ASN A 184 4.97 -0.01 -5.42
C ASN A 184 4.46 0.15 -3.99
N GLN A 185 4.90 -0.73 -3.10
CA GLN A 185 4.47 -0.73 -1.69
C GLN A 185 4.84 0.55 -0.94
N THR A 186 5.91 1.26 -1.33
CA THR A 186 6.31 2.55 -0.71
C THR A 186 5.13 3.47 -0.51
N TYR A 187 4.23 3.56 -1.48
CA TYR A 187 3.14 4.52 -1.47
C TYR A 187 1.95 4.12 -0.58
N PHE A 188 1.87 2.85 -0.21
CA PHE A 188 0.87 2.35 0.74
C PHE A 188 1.39 2.35 2.17
N PHE A 189 2.66 1.93 2.36
CA PHE A 189 3.27 1.81 3.67
C PHE A 189 4.42 2.81 3.79
N PRO A 190 4.41 3.68 4.81
CA PRO A 190 5.58 4.50 5.07
C PRO A 190 6.73 3.59 5.51
N THR A 191 7.81 3.67 4.80
CA THR A 191 9.01 2.86 5.00
C THR A 191 9.67 3.03 6.36
N ILE A 192 9.43 4.13 7.07
CA ILE A 192 9.90 4.32 8.45
C ILE A 192 9.39 3.27 9.45
N HIS A 193 8.42 2.45 9.06
CA HIS A 193 7.87 1.41 9.91
C HIS A 193 8.51 0.04 9.69
N PHE A 194 9.51 -0.10 8.83
CA PHE A 194 10.26 -1.34 8.66
C PHE A 194 11.27 -1.58 9.79
N ASN A 195 10.76 -1.82 10.99
CA ASN A 195 11.58 -2.14 12.17
C ASN A 195 11.87 -3.63 12.32
N LEU A 196 11.82 -4.39 11.24
CA LEU A 196 11.72 -5.84 11.31
C LEU A 196 12.77 -6.53 10.46
N PHE A 197 14.00 -6.04 10.54
CA PHE A 197 15.07 -6.75 9.88
C PHE A 197 15.65 -7.81 10.81
N ASP A 198 15.57 -9.06 10.36
CA ASP A 198 16.42 -10.12 10.87
C ASP A 198 17.86 -9.82 10.47
N ILE A 199 18.62 -9.22 11.34
CA ILE A 199 20.07 -9.25 11.22
C ILE A 199 20.45 -10.73 11.28
N PRO A 200 21.10 -11.30 10.24
CA PRO A 200 21.44 -12.71 10.22
C PRO A 200 22.11 -13.17 11.52
N GLY A 201 21.56 -14.19 12.17
CA GLY A 201 22.06 -14.72 13.43
C GLY A 201 21.42 -14.14 14.69
N TYR A 202 20.56 -13.16 14.58
CA TYR A 202 19.73 -12.68 15.70
C TYR A 202 18.32 -13.28 15.66
N PRO A 203 17.66 -13.42 16.82
CA PRO A 203 16.26 -13.87 16.85
C PRO A 203 15.44 -12.99 15.92
N ALA A 204 14.65 -13.62 15.06
CA ALA A 204 13.73 -12.92 14.16
C ALA A 204 13.01 -11.81 14.91
N GLY A 205 12.96 -10.62 14.32
CA GLY A 205 12.36 -9.45 14.94
C GLY A 205 10.99 -9.79 15.51
N ARG A 206 10.78 -9.47 16.78
CA ARG A 206 9.54 -9.79 17.50
C ARG A 206 8.36 -8.97 17.00
N HIS A 207 8.65 -7.84 16.36
CA HIS A 207 7.66 -6.83 16.03
C HIS A 207 7.34 -6.84 14.53
N ALA A 208 6.10 -6.56 14.20
CA ALA A 208 5.63 -6.25 12.87
C ALA A 208 4.61 -5.12 12.96
N LEU A 209 4.58 -4.26 11.93
CA LEU A 209 3.49 -3.32 11.82
C LEU A 209 2.21 -4.07 11.45
N PRO A 210 1.08 -3.82 12.14
CA PRO A 210 -0.22 -4.32 11.72
C PRO A 210 -0.72 -3.54 10.49
N SER A 211 -0.13 -3.84 9.36
CA SER A 211 -0.49 -3.27 8.05
C SER A 211 -0.82 -4.38 7.07
N SER A 212 -1.70 -4.09 6.11
CA SER A 212 -2.19 -5.07 5.14
C SER A 212 -1.05 -5.92 4.54
N PRO A 213 -1.18 -7.24 4.49
CA PRO A 213 -2.32 -8.08 4.85
C PRO A 213 -2.35 -8.52 6.32
N LEU A 214 -1.54 -7.92 7.19
CA LEU A 214 -1.50 -8.19 8.62
C LEU A 214 -2.42 -7.22 9.36
N ALA A 215 -3.21 -7.72 10.29
CA ALA A 215 -4.05 -6.93 11.18
C ALA A 215 -3.95 -7.48 12.60
N THR A 216 -4.33 -6.68 13.58
CA THR A 216 -4.19 -7.02 14.99
C THR A 216 -5.36 -6.46 15.80
N PRO A 217 -5.68 -7.02 16.98
CA PRO A 217 -6.63 -6.41 17.88
C PRO A 217 -6.28 -4.96 18.20
N GLY A 218 -7.26 -4.07 18.10
CA GLY A 218 -7.05 -2.65 18.35
C GLY A 218 -8.34 -1.88 18.56
N VAL A 219 -8.17 -0.63 18.99
CA VAL A 219 -9.24 0.34 19.19
C VAL A 219 -8.79 1.68 18.62
N ARG A 220 -9.63 2.30 17.80
CA ARG A 220 -9.39 3.64 17.25
C ARG A 220 -10.55 4.56 17.65
N LEU A 221 -10.22 5.75 18.13
CA LEU A 221 -11.16 6.86 18.34
C LEU A 221 -10.80 7.98 17.36
N ARG A 222 -11.76 8.42 16.57
CA ARG A 222 -11.66 9.58 15.68
C ARG A 222 -12.66 10.63 16.11
N TRP A 223 -12.23 11.88 16.11
CA TRP A 223 -13.04 13.06 16.36
C TRP A 223 -12.89 14.06 15.21
N ASP A 224 -13.96 14.27 14.47
CA ASP A 224 -14.09 15.31 13.45
C ASP A 224 -14.62 16.58 14.13
N SER A 225 -13.71 17.42 14.63
CA SER A 225 -14.03 18.65 15.37
C SER A 225 -14.77 19.67 14.50
N THR A 226 -14.44 19.70 13.22
CA THR A 226 -15.09 20.48 12.16
C THR A 226 -15.13 19.64 10.87
N SER A 227 -15.80 20.13 9.83
CA SER A 227 -15.74 19.55 8.47
C SER A 227 -14.32 19.53 7.88
N ARG A 228 -13.41 20.40 8.38
CA ARG A 228 -12.04 20.55 7.90
C ARG A 228 -10.98 19.92 8.81
N CYS A 229 -11.28 19.74 10.08
CA CYS A 229 -10.31 19.27 11.08
C CYS A 229 -10.73 17.96 11.69
N TYR A 230 -9.81 17.02 11.81
CA TYR A 230 -9.98 15.82 12.62
C TYR A 230 -8.75 15.52 13.47
N THR A 231 -8.97 14.74 14.50
CA THR A 231 -7.92 14.09 15.29
C THR A 231 -8.30 12.65 15.50
N GLN A 232 -7.35 11.74 15.44
CA GLN A 232 -7.57 10.33 15.75
C GLN A 232 -6.42 9.75 16.55
N ILE A 233 -6.77 8.82 17.43
CA ILE A 233 -5.83 8.04 18.22
C ILE A 233 -6.23 6.57 18.13
N ALA A 234 -5.25 5.69 18.20
CA ALA A 234 -5.50 4.27 18.25
C ALA A 234 -4.48 3.56 19.15
N VAL A 235 -4.89 2.42 19.68
CA VAL A 235 -4.02 1.45 20.33
C VAL A 235 -4.23 0.10 19.69
N TYR A 236 -3.13 -0.58 19.40
CA TYR A 236 -3.08 -1.91 18.81
C TYR A 236 -2.25 -2.84 19.67
N ASP A 237 -2.50 -4.13 19.59
CA ASP A 237 -1.54 -5.14 20.01
C ASP A 237 -0.24 -4.94 19.21
N GLY A 238 0.90 -5.00 19.90
CA GLY A 238 2.20 -4.64 19.31
C GLY A 238 2.74 -5.62 18.29
N ASN A 239 2.14 -6.82 18.16
CA ASN A 239 2.63 -7.85 17.25
C ASN A 239 1.47 -8.56 16.51
N PRO A 240 1.24 -8.25 15.22
CA PRO A 240 0.16 -8.86 14.46
C PRO A 240 0.38 -10.36 14.23
N ASP A 241 -0.70 -11.11 14.09
CA ASP A 241 -0.66 -12.52 13.72
C ASP A 241 -0.06 -12.71 12.31
N ARG A 242 1.13 -13.30 12.26
CA ARG A 242 1.84 -13.67 11.03
C ARG A 242 1.45 -15.04 10.47
N SER A 243 0.50 -15.75 11.11
CA SER A 243 0.02 -17.04 10.59
C SER A 243 -0.67 -16.87 9.24
N SER A 244 -0.75 -17.94 8.46
CA SER A 244 -1.43 -17.91 7.15
C SER A 244 -2.93 -17.66 7.25
N SER A 245 -3.56 -17.90 8.40
CA SER A 245 -5.01 -17.70 8.61
C SER A 245 -5.39 -16.28 9.08
N GLY A 246 -4.46 -15.55 9.72
CA GLY A 246 -4.74 -14.23 10.31
C GLY A 246 -5.82 -14.23 11.41
N SER A 247 -6.15 -15.39 11.96
CA SER A 247 -7.26 -15.56 12.90
C SER A 247 -6.83 -15.78 14.35
N ARG A 248 -5.54 -15.73 14.63
CA ARG A 248 -5.02 -15.89 15.99
C ARG A 248 -5.07 -14.56 16.73
N ILE A 249 -5.91 -14.50 17.75
CA ILE A 249 -5.90 -13.41 18.72
C ILE A 249 -4.97 -13.81 19.84
N ASN A 250 -3.81 -13.19 19.91
CA ASN A 250 -2.80 -13.46 20.91
C ASN A 250 -2.58 -12.20 21.76
N LEU A 251 -3.42 -12.03 22.76
CA LEU A 251 -3.29 -10.92 23.72
C LEU A 251 -2.37 -11.38 24.88
N ASN A 252 -1.08 -11.45 24.62
CA ASN A 252 -0.12 -11.73 25.67
C ASN A 252 0.64 -10.45 26.07
N ASN A 253 1.04 -10.35 27.35
CA ASN A 253 1.73 -9.16 27.87
C ASN A 253 3.20 -9.07 27.44
N GLN A 254 3.67 -9.87 26.47
CA GLN A 254 5.08 -9.97 26.10
C GLN A 254 5.41 -9.22 24.80
N GLU A 255 4.42 -8.65 24.13
CA GLU A 255 4.55 -8.07 22.78
C GLU A 255 4.30 -6.56 22.74
N GLY A 256 4.06 -5.95 23.92
CA GLY A 256 3.83 -4.53 24.06
C GLY A 256 2.52 -4.04 23.42
N ALA A 257 2.37 -2.73 23.34
CA ALA A 257 1.28 -2.04 22.70
C ALA A 257 1.80 -0.99 21.71
N LEU A 258 1.12 -0.84 20.60
CA LEU A 258 1.43 0.14 19.56
C LEU A 258 0.37 1.24 19.57
N PHE A 259 0.76 2.46 19.87
CA PHE A 259 -0.08 3.65 19.86
C PHE A 259 0.14 4.44 18.57
N TYR A 260 -0.95 4.94 17.99
CA TYR A 260 -0.93 5.90 16.89
C TYR A 260 -1.71 7.14 17.23
N PHE A 261 -1.26 8.28 16.72
CA PHE A 261 -2.03 9.52 16.70
C PHE A 261 -1.86 10.21 15.35
N GLU A 262 -2.91 10.90 14.88
CA GLU A 262 -2.87 11.72 13.67
C GLU A 262 -3.89 12.85 13.79
N GLY A 263 -3.47 14.05 13.39
CA GLY A 263 -4.32 15.19 13.15
C GLY A 263 -4.30 15.58 11.68
N GLY A 264 -5.45 15.95 11.13
CA GLY A 264 -5.57 16.37 9.75
C GLY A 264 -6.34 17.68 9.59
N TYR A 265 -5.91 18.48 8.61
CA TYR A 265 -6.58 19.69 8.20
C TYR A 265 -6.80 19.70 6.69
N LYS A 266 -8.04 20.01 6.26
CA LYS A 266 -8.45 20.13 4.85
C LYS A 266 -8.77 21.58 4.54
N TRP A 267 -8.27 22.09 3.44
CA TRP A 267 -8.63 23.40 2.93
C TRP A 267 -9.34 23.28 1.58
N ASN A 268 -10.19 24.25 1.28
CA ASN A 268 -10.99 24.27 0.07
C ASN A 268 -11.75 22.96 -0.17
N SER A 269 -12.27 22.34 0.90
CA SER A 269 -12.94 21.03 0.87
C SER A 269 -14.46 21.11 0.98
N GLU A 270 -15.00 22.29 1.21
CA GLU A 270 -16.45 22.53 1.31
C GLU A 270 -17.04 23.01 -0.03
N LYS A 271 -18.35 22.85 -0.17
CA LYS A 271 -19.03 23.15 -1.43
C LYS A 271 -18.95 24.64 -1.82
N GLU A 272 -18.87 25.52 -0.83
CA GLU A 272 -18.79 26.97 -0.99
C GLU A 272 -17.36 27.45 -1.32
N ASP A 273 -16.36 26.61 -1.14
CA ASP A 273 -14.97 26.95 -1.41
C ASP A 273 -14.72 27.03 -2.92
N THR A 274 -14.04 28.07 -3.34
CA THR A 274 -13.70 28.29 -4.79
C THR A 274 -12.26 27.90 -5.11
N GLY A 275 -11.43 27.66 -4.10
CA GLY A 275 -10.04 27.27 -4.28
C GLY A 275 -9.84 25.78 -4.60
N LEU A 276 -8.62 25.42 -4.92
CA LEU A 276 -8.24 24.02 -5.16
C LEU A 276 -8.07 23.29 -3.82
N PRO A 277 -8.71 22.13 -3.62
CA PRO A 277 -8.67 21.39 -2.39
C PRO A 277 -7.29 20.78 -2.11
N GLY A 278 -6.96 20.71 -0.84
CA GLY A 278 -5.80 20.01 -0.35
C GLY A 278 -5.97 19.61 1.11
N ASN A 279 -5.02 18.84 1.61
CA ASN A 279 -4.99 18.44 3.01
C ASN A 279 -3.54 18.30 3.52
N VAL A 280 -3.40 18.43 4.82
CA VAL A 280 -2.18 18.07 5.54
C VAL A 280 -2.55 17.14 6.68
N LYS A 281 -1.73 16.12 6.92
CA LYS A 281 -1.84 15.21 8.06
C LYS A 281 -0.50 15.18 8.77
N LEU A 282 -0.52 15.22 10.09
CA LEU A 282 0.65 15.08 10.95
C LEU A 282 0.34 14.00 11.98
N GLY A 283 1.22 13.06 12.11
CA GLY A 283 1.02 11.94 13.02
C GLY A 283 2.31 11.29 13.50
N GLY A 284 2.15 10.26 14.30
CA GLY A 284 3.26 9.49 14.83
C GLY A 284 2.78 8.23 15.53
N TYR A 285 3.75 7.44 15.95
CA TYR A 285 3.51 6.21 16.70
C TYR A 285 4.47 6.08 17.89
N TYR A 286 4.05 5.28 18.85
CA TYR A 286 4.87 4.81 19.97
C TYR A 286 4.57 3.35 20.27
N HIS A 287 5.62 2.52 20.29
CA HIS A 287 5.56 1.11 20.66
C HIS A 287 6.21 0.90 22.03
N THR A 288 5.60 0.14 22.92
CA THR A 288 6.06 0.04 24.32
C THR A 288 7.07 -1.07 24.60
N ASP A 289 7.32 -1.98 23.65
CA ASP A 289 8.23 -3.10 23.84
C ASP A 289 9.72 -2.68 23.75
N ASP A 290 10.61 -3.61 24.06
CA ASP A 290 12.05 -3.42 23.95
C ASP A 290 12.58 -3.76 22.55
N PHE A 291 13.39 -2.86 22.00
CA PHE A 291 13.99 -2.98 20.65
C PHE A 291 15.51 -3.08 20.76
N TYR A 292 16.12 -3.98 19.99
CA TYR A 292 17.56 -4.11 19.96
C TYR A 292 18.24 -2.85 19.41
N ASP A 293 19.36 -2.46 20.07
CA ASP A 293 20.26 -1.44 19.55
C ASP A 293 21.00 -1.98 18.32
N ASN A 294 20.85 -1.29 17.20
CA ASN A 294 21.39 -1.69 15.90
C ASN A 294 22.92 -1.83 15.93
N TYR A 295 23.61 -0.81 16.44
CA TYR A 295 25.07 -0.77 16.45
C TYR A 295 25.66 -1.80 17.39
N ASN A 296 25.18 -1.88 18.63
CA ASN A 296 25.68 -2.81 19.64
C ASN A 296 25.40 -4.27 19.26
N THR A 297 24.24 -4.51 18.64
CA THR A 297 23.84 -5.83 18.16
C THR A 297 24.79 -6.32 17.07
N LEU A 298 25.06 -5.49 16.06
CA LEU A 298 25.96 -5.86 14.97
C LEU A 298 27.40 -6.11 15.44
N ARG A 299 27.95 -5.23 16.23
CA ARG A 299 29.34 -5.41 16.71
C ARG A 299 29.50 -6.59 17.67
N ALA A 300 28.45 -6.94 18.42
CA ALA A 300 28.45 -8.14 19.25
C ALA A 300 28.59 -9.43 18.45
N PHE A 301 28.16 -9.43 17.20
CA PHE A 301 28.28 -10.56 16.26
C PHE A 301 29.73 -11.01 16.06
N VAL A 302 30.68 -10.08 16.12
CA VAL A 302 32.13 -10.37 16.01
C VAL A 302 32.87 -10.28 17.37
N GLY A 303 32.14 -10.32 18.49
CA GLY A 303 32.72 -10.22 19.83
C GLY A 303 33.27 -8.83 20.17
N ALA A 304 32.95 -7.81 19.41
CA ALA A 304 33.39 -6.45 19.62
C ALA A 304 32.35 -5.69 20.49
N GLY A 305 32.58 -5.62 21.81
CA GLY A 305 31.76 -4.85 22.73
C GLY A 305 31.01 -5.66 23.79
N PRO A 306 30.11 -5.00 24.55
CA PRO A 306 29.50 -5.60 25.75
C PRO A 306 28.37 -6.62 25.45
N GLY A 307 28.05 -6.87 24.20
CA GLY A 307 26.92 -7.67 23.78
C GLY A 307 25.74 -6.83 23.27
N PRO A 308 24.65 -7.47 22.80
CA PRO A 308 23.43 -6.78 22.40
C PRO A 308 22.83 -6.00 23.57
N THR A 309 22.39 -4.79 23.30
CA THR A 309 21.61 -3.96 24.24
C THR A 309 20.25 -3.66 23.65
N THR A 310 19.30 -3.26 24.48
CA THR A 310 17.95 -2.88 24.06
C THR A 310 17.62 -1.46 24.48
N HIS A 311 16.73 -0.84 23.74
CA HIS A 311 16.04 0.40 24.06
C HIS A 311 14.60 0.10 24.44
N SER A 312 14.11 0.64 25.53
CA SER A 312 12.70 0.55 25.86
C SER A 312 11.88 1.51 25.01
N GLY A 313 10.92 0.97 24.29
CA GLY A 313 10.08 1.69 23.38
C GLY A 313 10.70 2.03 22.03
N ASN A 314 9.82 2.25 21.04
CA ASN A 314 10.17 2.76 19.72
C ASN A 314 9.14 3.78 19.25
N TYR A 315 9.55 4.75 18.46
CA TYR A 315 8.67 5.82 18.03
C TYR A 315 9.06 6.36 16.65
N GLY A 316 8.12 7.04 16.02
CA GLY A 316 8.37 7.76 14.78
C GLY A 316 7.30 8.82 14.55
N ILE A 317 7.62 9.76 13.67
CA ILE A 317 6.71 10.82 13.24
C ILE A 317 6.62 10.86 11.73
N TYR A 318 5.50 11.33 11.21
CA TYR A 318 5.29 11.52 9.77
C TYR A 318 4.42 12.73 9.50
N ALA A 319 4.56 13.25 8.28
CA ALA A 319 3.66 14.25 7.73
C ALA A 319 3.29 13.87 6.29
N THR A 320 2.05 14.17 5.88
CA THR A 320 1.60 14.05 4.50
C THR A 320 0.93 15.33 4.05
N VAL A 321 1.11 15.68 2.78
CA VAL A 321 0.42 16.78 2.12
C VAL A 321 -0.11 16.28 0.80
N ASP A 322 -1.40 16.53 0.54
CA ASP A 322 -2.03 16.34 -0.76
C ASP A 322 -2.56 17.69 -1.27
N GLN A 323 -2.33 18.01 -2.54
CA GLN A 323 -2.80 19.25 -3.14
C GLN A 323 -3.28 19.02 -4.58
N LEU A 324 -4.48 19.43 -4.89
CA LEU A 324 -4.91 19.59 -6.29
C LEU A 324 -4.27 20.88 -6.84
N LEU A 325 -3.48 20.77 -7.92
CA LEU A 325 -2.81 21.90 -8.56
C LEU A 325 -3.60 22.48 -9.74
N TYR A 326 -4.35 21.63 -10.41
CA TYR A 326 -5.17 22.01 -11.55
C TYR A 326 -6.45 21.18 -11.57
N ARG A 327 -7.57 21.80 -11.90
CA ARG A 327 -8.86 21.13 -12.12
C ARG A 327 -9.29 21.37 -13.55
N GLU A 328 -9.68 20.30 -14.22
CA GLU A 328 -10.33 20.34 -15.50
C GLU A 328 -11.84 20.26 -15.27
N GLY A 329 -12.61 21.19 -15.88
CA GLY A 329 -14.05 21.22 -15.70
C GLY A 329 -14.55 21.82 -14.38
N GLU A 330 -15.83 21.60 -14.07
CA GLU A 330 -16.50 22.12 -12.88
C GLU A 330 -16.27 21.23 -11.64
N LEU A 331 -16.48 21.82 -10.46
CA LEU A 331 -16.38 21.12 -9.17
C LEU A 331 -17.36 19.95 -9.04
N SER A 332 -18.48 20.04 -9.74
CA SER A 332 -19.58 19.05 -9.79
C SER A 332 -19.29 17.86 -10.70
N ASP A 333 -18.22 17.92 -11.51
CA ASP A 333 -17.87 16.83 -12.40
C ASP A 333 -17.54 15.55 -11.62
N PRO A 334 -18.29 14.43 -11.83
CA PRO A 334 -18.05 13.18 -11.14
C PRO A 334 -16.67 12.57 -11.47
N ALA A 335 -16.11 12.85 -12.62
CA ALA A 335 -14.78 12.38 -13.01
C ALA A 335 -13.66 13.05 -12.19
N LYS A 336 -13.88 14.30 -11.71
CA LYS A 336 -12.90 15.07 -10.91
C LYS A 336 -11.52 15.12 -11.58
N GLN A 337 -11.50 15.48 -12.87
CA GLN A 337 -10.30 15.55 -13.69
C GLN A 337 -9.34 16.63 -13.20
N GLY A 338 -8.05 16.43 -13.41
CA GLY A 338 -7.03 17.41 -13.06
C GLY A 338 -5.73 16.81 -12.56
N LEU A 339 -4.83 17.70 -12.15
CA LEU A 339 -3.49 17.40 -11.66
C LEU A 339 -3.44 17.54 -10.13
N GLY A 340 -3.17 16.45 -9.45
CA GLY A 340 -2.89 16.41 -8.01
C GLY A 340 -1.45 16.02 -7.72
N VAL A 341 -0.97 16.44 -6.56
CA VAL A 341 0.36 16.08 -6.04
C VAL A 341 0.25 15.64 -4.60
N PHE A 342 1.17 14.79 -4.19
CA PHE A 342 1.35 14.46 -2.78
C PHE A 342 2.83 14.48 -2.40
N VAL A 343 3.10 14.70 -1.13
CA VAL A 343 4.41 14.51 -0.49
C VAL A 343 4.18 13.89 0.87
N ARG A 344 5.00 12.89 1.22
CA ARG A 344 5.01 12.30 2.56
C ARG A 344 6.45 12.17 3.04
N GLY A 345 6.71 12.56 4.29
CA GLY A 345 7.98 12.37 4.95
C GLY A 345 7.81 11.70 6.30
N GLY A 346 8.84 10.99 6.75
CA GLY A 346 8.85 10.33 8.04
C GLY A 346 10.24 10.24 8.65
N TRP A 347 10.29 10.14 9.97
CA TRP A 347 11.50 9.97 10.75
C TRP A 347 11.29 9.02 11.92
N ALA A 348 12.33 8.20 12.21
CA ALA A 348 12.40 7.34 13.37
C ALA A 348 13.86 7.25 13.88
N PRO A 349 14.14 6.90 15.17
CA PRO A 349 15.50 6.80 15.69
C PRO A 349 16.33 5.74 14.96
N ALA A 350 17.53 6.10 14.52
CA ALA A 350 18.46 5.21 13.81
C ALA A 350 18.97 4.03 14.67
N ASP A 351 19.02 4.22 15.98
CA ASP A 351 19.59 3.24 16.91
C ASP A 351 18.81 1.92 17.02
N ARG A 352 17.54 1.90 16.62
CA ARG A 352 16.63 0.75 16.72
C ARG A 352 15.75 0.53 15.50
N ASN A 353 15.88 1.34 14.45
CA ASN A 353 15.11 1.24 13.22
C ASN A 353 16.02 0.92 12.04
N LEU A 354 15.48 0.23 11.03
CA LEU A 354 16.19 -0.02 9.79
C LEU A 354 16.31 1.24 8.93
N VAL A 355 15.23 2.03 8.89
CA VAL A 355 15.12 3.28 8.15
C VAL A 355 14.95 4.41 9.15
N ASP A 356 15.82 5.42 9.12
CA ASP A 356 15.72 6.59 9.98
C ASP A 356 14.98 7.75 9.33
N TRP A 357 15.10 7.92 8.00
CA TRP A 357 14.36 8.90 7.23
C TRP A 357 13.73 8.30 5.99
N SER A 358 12.55 8.78 5.65
CA SER A 358 11.90 8.50 4.38
C SER A 358 11.25 9.74 3.81
N LEU A 359 11.28 9.86 2.48
CA LEU A 359 10.60 10.90 1.73
C LEU A 359 10.03 10.30 0.45
N ASP A 360 8.75 10.46 0.24
CA ASP A 360 8.10 10.06 -1.01
C ASP A 360 7.14 11.14 -1.49
N GLY A 361 6.89 11.15 -2.81
CA GLY A 361 6.00 12.09 -3.41
C GLY A 361 5.74 11.77 -4.87
N GLY A 362 4.73 12.40 -5.43
CA GLY A 362 4.37 12.16 -6.82
C GLY A 362 3.31 13.11 -7.33
N VAL A 363 3.08 12.98 -8.63
CA VAL A 363 2.07 13.72 -9.38
C VAL A 363 1.11 12.75 -10.04
N VAL A 364 -0.17 13.07 -10.05
CA VAL A 364 -1.22 12.26 -10.66
C VAL A 364 -2.12 13.15 -11.50
N TYR A 365 -2.25 12.83 -12.77
CA TYR A 365 -3.24 13.47 -13.64
C TYR A 365 -4.37 12.50 -13.95
N LYS A 366 -5.58 12.87 -13.60
CA LYS A 366 -6.79 12.12 -13.95
C LYS A 366 -7.46 12.78 -15.16
N GLY A 367 -7.82 11.97 -16.16
CA GLY A 367 -8.48 12.44 -17.40
C GLY A 367 -7.54 13.09 -18.42
N LEU A 368 -6.22 12.84 -18.34
CA LEU A 368 -5.24 13.46 -19.26
C LEU A 368 -5.52 13.19 -20.75
N ILE A 369 -6.04 12.01 -21.07
CA ILE A 369 -6.32 11.61 -22.46
C ILE A 369 -7.79 11.94 -22.76
N PRO A 370 -8.09 12.74 -23.82
CA PRO A 370 -9.46 13.05 -24.19
C PRO A 370 -10.31 11.78 -24.36
N THR A 371 -11.55 11.83 -23.87
CA THR A 371 -12.52 10.71 -23.82
C THR A 371 -12.17 9.58 -22.82
N ARG A 372 -11.11 9.76 -22.04
CA ARG A 372 -10.64 8.82 -21.01
C ARG A 372 -10.67 9.47 -19.62
N ASP A 373 -11.80 10.03 -19.24
CA ASP A 373 -11.99 10.91 -18.07
C ASP A 373 -11.70 10.23 -16.72
N TYR A 374 -11.84 8.90 -16.68
CA TYR A 374 -11.61 8.11 -15.48
C TYR A 374 -10.21 7.50 -15.39
N ASP A 375 -9.42 7.61 -16.45
CA ASP A 375 -8.05 7.10 -16.44
C ASP A 375 -7.14 8.02 -15.64
N SER A 376 -6.07 7.46 -15.11
CA SER A 376 -5.09 8.22 -14.33
C SER A 376 -3.67 7.86 -14.76
N LEU A 377 -2.84 8.88 -14.97
CA LEU A 377 -1.40 8.77 -15.17
C LEU A 377 -0.69 9.30 -13.92
N GLY A 378 0.21 8.52 -13.37
CA GLY A 378 1.00 8.91 -12.20
C GLY A 378 2.50 8.76 -12.45
N ALA A 379 3.28 9.68 -11.86
CA ALA A 379 4.72 9.56 -11.72
C ALA A 379 5.12 9.89 -10.28
N SER A 380 6.01 9.10 -9.69
CA SER A 380 6.38 9.22 -8.28
C SER A 380 7.83 8.85 -8.04
N ILE A 381 8.36 9.35 -6.93
CA ILE A 381 9.67 9.02 -6.38
C ILE A 381 9.52 8.71 -4.89
N GLY A 382 10.18 7.66 -4.42
CA GLY A 382 10.31 7.34 -3.01
C GLY A 382 11.78 7.13 -2.67
N TRP A 383 12.19 7.62 -1.51
CA TRP A 383 13.55 7.51 -1.01
C TRP A 383 13.56 7.21 0.47
N MET A 384 14.30 6.20 0.87
CA MET A 384 14.53 5.88 2.27
C MET A 384 16.01 5.80 2.56
N TRP A 385 16.43 6.46 3.62
CA TRP A 385 17.78 6.39 4.15
C TRP A 385 17.84 5.31 5.21
N MET A 386 18.84 4.42 5.04
CA MET A 386 19.07 3.34 5.99
C MET A 386 19.77 3.89 7.22
N SER A 387 19.55 3.22 8.35
CA SER A 387 20.11 3.62 9.64
C SER A 387 21.64 3.76 9.62
N ASP A 388 22.13 4.92 10.00
CA ASP A 388 23.56 5.19 10.20
C ASP A 388 24.18 4.23 11.25
N ASP A 389 23.42 3.79 12.24
CA ASP A 389 23.87 2.86 13.27
C ASP A 389 24.07 1.46 12.73
N ILE A 390 23.23 1.02 11.78
CA ILE A 390 23.43 -0.22 11.04
C ILE A 390 24.68 -0.12 10.18
N ALA A 391 24.84 0.94 9.40
CA ALA A 391 26.00 1.14 8.54
C ALA A 391 27.32 1.15 9.36
N ARG A 392 27.33 1.84 10.51
CA ARG A 392 28.49 1.84 11.44
C ARG A 392 28.77 0.45 11.99
N GLY A 393 27.74 -0.29 12.41
CA GLY A 393 27.88 -1.64 12.91
C GLY A 393 28.42 -2.61 11.85
N GLN A 394 27.92 -2.52 10.61
CA GLN A 394 28.43 -3.31 9.48
C GLN A 394 29.89 -3.03 9.18
N ARG A 395 30.34 -1.76 9.27
CA ARG A 395 31.77 -1.42 9.14
C ARG A 395 32.64 -2.08 10.20
N VAL A 396 32.18 -2.17 11.45
CA VAL A 396 32.89 -2.89 12.51
C VAL A 396 32.99 -4.38 12.19
N VAL A 397 31.91 -5.00 11.78
CA VAL A 397 31.90 -6.42 11.39
C VAL A 397 32.82 -6.66 10.20
N ASN A 398 32.74 -5.84 9.17
CA ASN A 398 33.61 -5.95 7.97
C ASN A 398 35.09 -5.71 8.30
N GLY A 399 35.40 -4.91 9.31
CA GLY A 399 36.78 -4.73 9.80
C GLY A 399 37.38 -5.99 10.42
N VAL A 400 36.55 -6.86 11.00
CA VAL A 400 36.95 -8.15 11.61
C VAL A 400 36.80 -9.30 10.61
N ALA A 401 35.72 -9.32 9.84
CA ALA A 401 35.38 -10.35 8.86
C ALA A 401 35.03 -9.65 7.53
N PRO A 402 36.02 -9.31 6.70
CA PRO A 402 35.84 -8.56 5.47
C PRO A 402 34.83 -9.20 4.50
N GLY A 403 33.91 -8.40 3.97
CA GLY A 403 32.91 -8.84 2.99
C GLY A 403 31.73 -9.61 3.60
N THR A 404 31.53 -9.56 4.91
CA THR A 404 30.35 -10.15 5.57
C THR A 404 29.08 -9.42 5.19
N PHE A 405 29.11 -8.09 5.13
CA PHE A 405 27.97 -7.25 4.76
C PHE A 405 28.33 -6.33 3.57
N SER A 406 27.37 -6.10 2.68
CA SER A 406 27.31 -4.90 1.88
C SER A 406 26.75 -3.78 2.76
N GLU A 407 27.51 -2.70 2.93
CA GLU A 407 27.09 -1.62 3.82
C GLU A 407 25.79 -0.98 3.31
N VAL A 408 24.87 -0.71 4.23
CA VAL A 408 23.61 -0.02 3.90
C VAL A 408 23.84 1.49 3.75
N ASP A 409 23.04 2.09 2.89
CA ASP A 409 23.05 3.52 2.57
C ASP A 409 21.62 4.02 2.34
N TYR A 410 21.01 3.71 1.20
CA TYR A 410 19.63 4.07 0.88
C TYR A 410 18.98 3.08 -0.08
N GLU A 411 17.65 3.06 -0.13
CA GLU A 411 16.90 2.49 -1.27
C GLU A 411 16.03 3.58 -1.88
N GLY A 412 16.05 3.66 -3.21
CA GLY A 412 15.23 4.60 -3.96
C GLY A 412 14.33 3.90 -4.97
N VAL A 413 13.14 4.43 -5.20
CA VAL A 413 12.22 3.95 -6.22
C VAL A 413 11.68 5.12 -7.05
N VAL A 414 11.61 4.93 -8.36
CA VAL A 414 10.88 5.81 -9.28
C VAL A 414 9.83 4.96 -9.97
N GLU A 415 8.58 5.41 -9.99
CA GLU A 415 7.50 4.71 -10.66
C GLU A 415 6.76 5.63 -11.62
N VAL A 416 6.44 5.10 -12.82
CA VAL A 416 5.46 5.68 -13.74
C VAL A 416 4.40 4.63 -14.01
N THR A 417 3.14 4.98 -13.76
CA THR A 417 1.99 4.07 -13.92
C THR A 417 0.83 4.74 -14.63
N TYR A 418 0.13 3.96 -15.44
CA TYR A 418 -1.11 4.37 -16.09
C TYR A 418 -2.24 3.42 -15.70
N LYS A 419 -3.26 3.91 -14.99
CA LYS A 419 -4.44 3.14 -14.61
C LYS A 419 -5.56 3.42 -15.59
N GLY A 420 -5.78 2.51 -16.53
CA GLY A 420 -6.83 2.58 -17.54
C GLY A 420 -8.12 1.93 -17.05
N GLN A 421 -9.21 2.69 -17.01
CA GLN A 421 -10.56 2.19 -16.72
C GLN A 421 -11.16 1.62 -18.01
N ILE A 422 -11.17 0.29 -18.16
CA ILE A 422 -11.68 -0.38 -19.37
C ILE A 422 -13.20 -0.44 -19.34
N THR A 423 -13.79 -0.83 -18.20
CA THR A 423 -15.21 -0.78 -17.87
C THR A 423 -15.36 -0.35 -16.41
N ALA A 424 -16.57 -0.14 -15.91
CA ALA A 424 -16.79 0.21 -14.50
C ALA A 424 -16.24 -0.86 -13.53
N TRP A 425 -16.19 -2.11 -13.98
CA TRP A 425 -15.75 -3.27 -13.20
C TRP A 425 -14.34 -3.79 -13.56
N TRP A 426 -13.65 -3.22 -14.58
CA TRP A 426 -12.34 -3.69 -15.04
C TRP A 426 -11.36 -2.55 -15.26
N THR A 427 -10.20 -2.65 -14.60
CA THR A 427 -9.05 -1.78 -14.86
C THR A 427 -7.85 -2.58 -15.33
N LEU A 428 -7.02 -1.96 -16.17
CA LEU A 428 -5.72 -2.46 -16.57
C LEU A 428 -4.67 -1.39 -16.26
N GLN A 429 -3.57 -1.80 -15.61
CA GLN A 429 -2.59 -0.86 -15.08
C GLN A 429 -1.16 -1.33 -15.35
N PRO A 430 -0.53 -0.89 -16.44
CA PRO A 430 0.91 -0.97 -16.63
C PRO A 430 1.64 -0.01 -15.67
N SER A 431 2.75 -0.48 -15.11
CA SER A 431 3.68 0.31 -14.30
C SER A 431 5.11 -0.04 -14.70
N ILE A 432 5.98 0.94 -14.76
CA ILE A 432 7.43 0.78 -14.90
C ILE A 432 8.08 1.41 -13.69
N GLN A 433 9.01 0.67 -13.09
CA GLN A 433 9.71 1.08 -11.88
C GLN A 433 11.21 0.92 -12.04
N TRP A 434 11.95 1.88 -11.49
CA TRP A 434 13.38 1.79 -11.31
C TRP A 434 13.68 1.76 -9.82
N VAL A 435 14.43 0.74 -9.38
CA VAL A 435 14.83 0.55 -7.98
C VAL A 435 16.33 0.74 -7.90
N ALA A 436 16.75 1.71 -7.09
CA ALA A 436 18.15 1.97 -6.78
C ALA A 436 18.51 1.35 -5.44
N HIS A 437 19.70 0.76 -5.35
CA HIS A 437 20.24 0.12 -4.15
C HIS A 437 19.22 -0.82 -3.48
N PRO A 438 18.71 -1.85 -4.19
CA PRO A 438 17.77 -2.80 -3.60
C PRO A 438 18.29 -3.35 -2.27
N GLY A 439 17.43 -3.44 -1.26
CA GLY A 439 17.82 -3.86 0.08
C GLY A 439 18.58 -2.79 0.87
N GLY A 440 18.67 -1.57 0.35
CA GLY A 440 19.30 -0.43 1.01
C GLY A 440 20.81 -0.39 0.85
N SER A 441 21.43 -1.17 -0.08
CA SER A 441 22.87 -1.21 -0.25
C SER A 441 23.27 -1.40 -1.72
N GLU A 442 24.55 -1.19 -2.05
CA GLU A 442 25.08 -1.45 -3.38
C GLU A 442 25.31 -2.95 -3.68
N GLY A 443 24.94 -3.86 -2.76
CA GLY A 443 25.16 -5.30 -2.91
C GLY A 443 24.38 -5.92 -4.06
N ASP A 444 23.15 -5.51 -4.27
CA ASP A 444 22.33 -5.89 -5.40
C ASP A 444 22.35 -4.79 -6.47
N ARG A 445 22.30 -5.19 -7.75
CA ARG A 445 22.30 -4.22 -8.86
C ARG A 445 20.96 -3.50 -8.93
N ASN A 446 20.99 -2.20 -9.23
CA ASN A 446 19.79 -1.44 -9.55
C ASN A 446 18.91 -2.21 -10.55
N ALA A 447 17.61 -2.14 -10.38
CA ALA A 447 16.66 -2.94 -11.16
C ALA A 447 15.67 -2.07 -11.94
N TRP A 448 15.37 -2.47 -13.18
CA TRP A 448 14.20 -2.03 -13.90
C TRP A 448 13.14 -3.13 -13.86
N ALA A 449 11.98 -2.80 -13.34
CA ALA A 449 10.83 -3.69 -13.26
C ALA A 449 9.65 -3.14 -14.06
N ALA A 450 8.93 -4.03 -14.75
CA ALA A 450 7.64 -3.73 -15.35
C ALA A 450 6.58 -4.57 -14.68
N ILE A 451 5.45 -3.97 -14.32
CA ILE A 451 4.31 -4.64 -13.72
C ILE A 451 3.09 -4.42 -14.60
N LEU A 452 2.38 -5.47 -14.93
CA LEU A 452 1.05 -5.37 -15.52
C LEU A 452 0.05 -5.87 -14.49
N MET A 453 -0.76 -4.96 -13.96
CA MET A 453 -1.82 -5.28 -13.00
C MET A 453 -3.17 -5.17 -13.66
N THR A 454 -4.08 -6.08 -13.33
CA THR A 454 -5.50 -6.02 -13.68
C THR A 454 -6.33 -6.10 -12.42
N THR A 455 -7.41 -5.31 -12.36
CA THR A 455 -8.37 -5.37 -11.26
C THR A 455 -9.75 -5.63 -11.80
N LEU A 456 -10.43 -6.63 -11.25
CA LEU A 456 -11.82 -6.97 -11.55
C LEU A 456 -12.67 -6.76 -10.30
N ARG A 457 -13.81 -6.13 -10.44
CA ARG A 457 -14.83 -5.94 -9.40
C ARG A 457 -16.05 -6.80 -9.71
N PHE A 458 -16.42 -7.70 -8.80
CA PHE A 458 -17.53 -8.65 -8.99
C PHE A 458 -18.82 -8.18 -8.38
#